data_3ec5df9ad7c5de93173ffec1bfd2d4f4
#
_entry.id   3ec5df9ad7c5de93173ffec1bfd2d4f4
#
_cell.length_a   1.000
_cell.length_b   1.000
_cell.length_c   1.000
_cell.angle_alpha   90.00
_cell.angle_beta   90.00
_cell.angle_gamma   90.00
#
_symmetry.space_group_name_H-M   'P 1'
#
loop_
_entity.id
_entity.type
_entity.pdbx_description
1 polymer ?
#
loop_
_entity_poly.entity_id
_entity_poly.type
_entity_poly.pdbx_seq_one_letter_code
_entity_poly.pdbx_strand_id
1 'polypeptide(L)'
;MSWRKLDGTFLDNDLPSLVEQTIILEKRQGYDLKVCVGTDSQVYRNHIEFASVVVFLRQGSGGFMFINNHRHVGIMTIKERMIIEVSKSIEVAYSICHLLDKHKVD
;
A
#
# COMPACT_ATOMS: atom_id res chain seq x y z
N MET A 1 3.89 -2.39 11.98
CA MET A 1 3.48 -2.75 10.61
C MET A 1 4.69 -2.69 9.70
N SER A 2 4.99 -3.78 8.99
CA SER A 2 6.18 -3.84 8.13
C SER A 2 5.79 -3.75 6.67
N TRP A 3 6.48 -2.90 5.93
CA TRP A 3 6.29 -2.74 4.50
C TRP A 3 7.47 -3.32 3.74
N ARG A 4 7.23 -3.86 2.57
CA ARG A 4 8.27 -4.46 1.73
C ARG A 4 8.04 -4.12 0.27
N LYS A 5 9.11 -4.24 -0.52
CA LYS A 5 9.02 -4.18 -1.97
C LYS A 5 8.53 -5.51 -2.53
N LEU A 6 8.15 -5.53 -3.79
CA LEU A 6 7.68 -6.74 -4.47
C LEU A 6 8.74 -7.85 -4.46
N ASP A 7 10.02 -7.50 -4.49
CA ASP A 7 11.12 -8.48 -4.45
C ASP A 7 11.38 -9.07 -3.04
N GLY A 8 10.63 -8.64 -2.03
CA GLY A 8 10.76 -9.13 -0.67
C GLY A 8 11.63 -8.30 0.24
N THR A 9 12.28 -7.26 -0.26
CA THR A 9 13.13 -6.38 0.56
C THR A 9 12.27 -5.59 1.55
N PHE A 10 12.54 -5.75 2.85
CA PHE A 10 11.82 -5.01 3.89
C PHE A 10 12.33 -3.58 4.00
N LEU A 11 11.40 -2.69 4.32
CA LEU A 11 11.65 -1.25 4.45
C LEU A 11 11.59 -0.87 5.92
N ASP A 12 12.58 -0.10 6.39
CA ASP A 12 12.77 0.15 7.81
C ASP A 12 12.00 1.35 8.35
N ASN A 13 11.48 2.21 7.48
CA ASN A 13 10.78 3.42 7.90
C ASN A 13 9.27 3.18 7.95
N ASP A 14 8.56 4.10 8.62
CA ASP A 14 7.11 4.11 8.59
C ASP A 14 6.59 4.47 7.21
N LEU A 15 5.34 4.11 6.91
CA LEU A 15 4.78 4.30 5.59
C LEU A 15 4.77 5.76 5.12
N PRO A 16 4.31 6.75 5.93
CA PRO A 16 4.35 8.13 5.47
C PRO A 16 5.74 8.61 5.06
N SER A 17 6.76 8.26 5.81
CA SER A 17 8.14 8.62 5.48
C SER A 17 8.60 7.96 4.18
N LEU A 18 8.28 6.69 3.98
CA LEU A 18 8.62 5.96 2.76
C LEU A 18 7.94 6.57 1.54
N VAL A 19 6.65 6.91 1.68
CA VAL A 19 5.88 7.50 0.58
C VAL A 19 6.44 8.88 0.23
N GLU A 20 6.71 9.72 1.22
CA GLU A 20 7.24 11.06 0.97
C GLU A 20 8.60 11.01 0.29
N GLN A 21 9.51 10.20 0.79
CA GLN A 21 10.83 10.02 0.16
C GLN A 21 10.71 9.55 -1.28
N THR A 22 9.80 8.62 -1.52
CA THR A 22 9.56 8.07 -2.87
C THR A 22 9.04 9.15 -3.80
N ILE A 23 8.05 9.93 -3.37
CA ILE A 23 7.48 11.02 -4.18
C ILE A 23 8.56 12.04 -4.54
N ILE A 24 9.35 12.46 -3.56
CA ILE A 24 10.42 13.45 -3.79
C ILE A 24 11.42 12.91 -4.80
N LEU A 25 11.86 11.69 -4.64
CA LEU A 25 12.86 11.08 -5.52
C LEU A 25 12.35 10.96 -6.96
N GLU A 26 11.13 10.48 -7.12
CA GLU A 26 10.53 10.29 -8.44
C GLU A 26 10.28 11.62 -9.14
N LYS A 27 9.82 12.63 -8.43
CA LYS A 27 9.61 13.96 -9.01
C LYS A 27 10.91 14.62 -9.43
N ARG A 28 12.00 14.40 -8.69
CA ARG A 28 13.33 14.88 -9.08
C ARG A 28 13.78 14.27 -10.40
N GLN A 29 13.36 13.07 -10.71
CA GLN A 29 13.67 12.40 -11.97
C GLN A 29 12.70 12.77 -13.09
N GLY A 30 11.75 13.65 -12.83
CA GLY A 30 10.82 14.15 -13.82
C GLY A 30 9.58 13.32 -14.06
N TYR A 31 9.29 12.35 -13.20
CA TYR A 31 8.10 11.52 -13.36
C TYR A 31 6.87 12.17 -12.76
N ASP A 32 5.75 12.09 -13.49
CA ASP A 32 4.43 12.35 -12.95
C ASP A 32 3.92 11.05 -12.32
N LEU A 33 3.47 11.14 -11.08
CA LEU A 33 3.03 9.98 -10.31
C LEU A 33 1.53 9.98 -10.10
N LYS A 34 0.98 8.78 -10.11
CA LYS A 34 -0.34 8.48 -9.58
C LYS A 34 -0.15 7.42 -8.49
N VAL A 35 -0.81 7.61 -7.35
CA VAL A 35 -0.73 6.68 -6.23
C VAL A 35 -2.06 6.02 -6.02
N CYS A 36 -2.06 4.69 -5.95
CA CYS A 36 -3.25 3.89 -5.70
C CYS A 36 -3.05 3.06 -4.44
N VAL A 37 -4.12 2.87 -3.67
CA VAL A 37 -4.11 2.06 -2.46
C VAL A 37 -5.16 0.97 -2.61
N GLY A 38 -4.83 -0.22 -2.18
CA GLY A 38 -5.79 -1.32 -2.19
C GLY A 38 -5.42 -2.38 -1.17
N THR A 39 -6.38 -3.24 -0.87
CA THR A 39 -6.18 -4.39 0.01
C THR A 39 -6.94 -5.58 -0.57
N ASP A 40 -6.27 -6.71 -0.63
CA ASP A 40 -6.87 -7.97 -1.04
C ASP A 40 -6.63 -9.02 0.03
N SER A 41 -7.44 -10.08 0.02
CA SER A 41 -7.29 -11.16 0.98
C SER A 41 -7.31 -12.50 0.28
N GLN A 42 -6.60 -13.46 0.87
CA GLN A 42 -6.55 -14.83 0.39
C GLN A 42 -6.79 -15.78 1.54
N VAL A 43 -7.69 -16.75 1.34
CA VAL A 43 -8.07 -17.73 2.36
C VAL A 43 -7.18 -18.95 2.22
N TYR A 44 -6.59 -19.34 3.33
CA TYR A 44 -5.87 -20.60 3.48
C TYR A 44 -6.67 -21.49 4.43
N ARG A 45 -6.17 -22.68 4.67
CA ARG A 45 -6.90 -23.70 5.44
C ARG A 45 -7.26 -23.26 6.86
N ASN A 46 -6.35 -22.54 7.53
CA ASN A 46 -6.51 -22.15 8.94
C ASN A 46 -6.23 -20.67 9.20
N HIS A 47 -6.05 -19.88 8.16
CA HIS A 47 -5.80 -18.45 8.30
C HIS A 47 -6.16 -17.69 7.04
N ILE A 48 -6.20 -16.37 7.16
CA ILE A 48 -6.45 -15.47 6.06
C ILE A 48 -5.28 -14.50 5.98
N GLU A 49 -4.73 -14.33 4.78
CA GLU A 49 -3.68 -13.33 4.52
C GLU A 49 -4.31 -12.09 3.90
N PHE A 50 -4.08 -10.93 4.49
CA PHE A 50 -4.44 -9.64 3.91
C PHE A 50 -3.19 -8.97 3.39
N ALA A 51 -3.24 -8.49 2.17
CA ALA A 51 -2.13 -7.74 1.56
C ALA A 51 -2.62 -6.34 1.22
N SER A 52 -2.11 -5.34 1.92
CA SER A 52 -2.35 -3.93 1.60
C SER A 52 -1.21 -3.44 0.72
N VAL A 53 -1.54 -2.70 -0.32
CA VAL A 53 -0.55 -2.23 -1.29
C VAL A 53 -0.68 -0.73 -1.49
N VAL A 54 0.46 -0.08 -1.67
CA VAL A 54 0.54 1.30 -2.16
C VAL A 54 1.28 1.21 -3.49
N VAL A 55 0.58 1.52 -4.57
CA VAL A 55 1.10 1.41 -5.93
C VAL A 55 1.46 2.78 -6.45
N PHE A 56 2.68 2.93 -6.95
CA PHE A 56 3.16 4.15 -7.57
C PHE A 56 3.22 3.92 -9.07
N LEU A 57 2.41 4.65 -9.82
CA LEU A 57 2.39 4.57 -11.27
C LEU A 57 3.10 5.79 -11.84
N ARG A 58 4.17 5.55 -12.60
CA ARG A 58 4.84 6.57 -13.38
C ARG A 58 4.11 6.69 -14.70
N GLN A 59 3.64 7.87 -15.01
CA GLN A 59 2.89 8.07 -16.25
C GLN A 59 3.81 7.75 -17.44
N GLY A 60 3.44 6.72 -18.21
CA GLY A 60 4.18 6.28 -19.39
C GLY A 60 5.40 5.41 -19.12
N SER A 61 5.70 5.05 -17.88
CA SER A 61 6.94 4.33 -17.54
C SER A 61 6.78 3.21 -16.51
N GLY A 62 5.57 2.62 -16.44
CA GLY A 62 5.34 1.52 -15.51
C GLY A 62 5.20 1.99 -14.07
N GLY A 63 5.50 1.10 -13.13
CA GLY A 63 5.30 1.42 -11.72
C GLY A 63 5.95 0.40 -10.78
N PHE A 64 5.76 0.65 -9.50
CA PHE A 64 6.24 -0.22 -8.44
C PHE A 64 5.30 -0.10 -7.24
N MET A 65 5.48 -0.96 -6.24
CA MET A 65 4.58 -0.96 -5.10
C MET A 65 5.29 -1.29 -3.79
N PHE A 66 4.68 -0.86 -2.69
CA PHE A 66 5.01 -1.33 -1.35
C PHE A 66 3.87 -2.19 -0.85
N ILE A 67 4.19 -3.26 -0.14
CA ILE A 67 3.23 -4.28 0.30
C ILE A 67 3.37 -4.48 1.81
N ASN A 68 2.22 -4.53 2.48
CA ASN A 68 2.15 -4.94 3.88
C ASN A 68 1.25 -6.17 3.99
N ASN A 69 1.77 -7.22 4.59
CA ASN A 69 1.00 -8.44 4.81
C ASN A 69 0.55 -8.52 6.27
N HIS A 70 -0.69 -8.95 6.46
CA HIS A 70 -1.28 -9.17 7.78
C HIS A 70 -1.99 -10.52 7.78
N ARG A 71 -1.67 -11.36 8.77
CA ARG A 71 -2.29 -12.67 8.93
C ARG A 71 -3.35 -12.62 10.01
N HIS A 72 -4.54 -13.16 9.70
CA HIS A 72 -5.59 -13.40 10.66
C HIS A 72 -5.74 -14.90 10.85
N VAL A 73 -5.61 -15.38 12.08
CA VAL A 73 -5.79 -16.80 12.39
C VAL A 73 -7.27 -17.06 12.56
N GLY A 74 -7.78 -18.08 11.88
CA GLY A 74 -9.17 -18.48 11.92
C GLY A 74 -9.90 -18.19 10.62
N ILE A 75 -11.22 -18.39 10.65
CA ILE A 75 -12.08 -18.28 9.48
C ILE A 75 -12.96 -17.05 9.61
N MET A 76 -13.16 -16.35 8.49
CA MET A 76 -14.08 -15.23 8.40
C MET A 76 -15.09 -15.47 7.29
N THR A 77 -16.26 -14.86 7.42
CA THR A 77 -17.23 -14.82 6.32
C THR A 77 -16.70 -13.89 5.21
N ILE A 78 -17.24 -14.03 4.01
CA ILE A 78 -16.92 -13.14 2.89
C ILE A 78 -17.20 -11.68 3.28
N LYS A 79 -18.31 -11.42 3.95
CA LYS A 79 -18.68 -10.09 4.39
C LYS A 79 -17.66 -9.50 5.35
N GLU A 80 -17.20 -10.27 6.33
CA GLU A 80 -16.18 -9.84 7.28
C GLU A 80 -14.87 -9.53 6.59
N ARG A 81 -14.45 -10.36 5.63
CA ARG A 81 -13.25 -10.12 4.83
C ARG A 81 -13.32 -8.83 4.04
N MET A 82 -14.47 -8.58 3.40
CA MET A 82 -14.68 -7.36 2.61
C MET A 82 -14.60 -6.11 3.49
N ILE A 83 -15.19 -6.16 4.68
CA ILE A 83 -15.15 -5.04 5.63
C ILE A 83 -13.72 -4.75 6.04
N ILE A 84 -12.94 -5.78 6.33
CA ILE A 84 -11.54 -5.61 6.74
C ILE A 84 -10.69 -5.08 5.58
N GLU A 85 -10.90 -5.58 4.37
CA GLU A 85 -10.20 -5.08 3.18
C GLU A 85 -10.42 -3.57 2.98
N VAL A 86 -11.68 -3.14 3.08
CA VAL A 86 -12.03 -1.73 2.95
C VAL A 86 -11.42 -0.91 4.10
N SER A 87 -11.53 -1.40 5.32
CA SER A 87 -10.99 -0.70 6.51
C SER A 87 -9.49 -0.52 6.42
N LYS A 88 -8.75 -1.53 5.99
CA LYS A 88 -7.30 -1.45 5.83
C LYS A 88 -6.91 -0.47 4.72
N SER A 89 -7.63 -0.47 3.60
CA SER A 89 -7.38 0.46 2.51
C SER A 89 -7.61 1.90 2.95
N ILE A 90 -8.68 2.16 3.69
CA ILE A 90 -8.99 3.49 4.23
C ILE A 90 -7.90 3.94 5.21
N GLU A 91 -7.48 3.06 6.10
CA GLU A 91 -6.42 3.35 7.07
C GLU A 91 -5.13 3.76 6.38
N VAL A 92 -4.71 3.00 5.37
CA VAL A 92 -3.51 3.31 4.59
C VAL A 92 -3.67 4.63 3.84
N ALA A 93 -4.79 4.84 3.17
CA ALA A 93 -5.06 6.07 2.43
C ALA A 93 -5.02 7.30 3.34
N TYR A 94 -5.63 7.20 4.51
CA TYR A 94 -5.62 8.29 5.50
C TYR A 94 -4.22 8.63 5.97
N SER A 95 -3.36 7.63 6.13
CA SER A 95 -2.00 7.85 6.61
C SER A 95 -1.13 8.64 5.64
N ILE A 96 -1.48 8.66 4.36
CA ILE A 96 -0.66 9.29 3.31
C ILE A 96 -1.37 10.40 2.53
N CYS A 97 -2.68 10.61 2.71
CA CYS A 97 -3.43 11.56 1.89
C CYS A 97 -2.88 12.99 1.99
N HIS A 98 -2.44 13.43 3.16
CA HIS A 98 -1.86 14.75 3.34
C HIS A 98 -0.56 14.93 2.54
N LEU A 99 0.20 13.85 2.33
CA LEU A 99 1.43 13.89 1.54
C LEU A 99 1.11 14.02 0.05
N LEU A 100 0.05 13.35 -0.40
CA LEU A 100 -0.38 13.44 -1.79
C LEU A 100 -0.84 14.85 -2.12
N ASP A 101 -1.58 15.48 -1.21
CA ASP A 101 -2.00 16.87 -1.36
C ASP A 101 -0.80 17.81 -1.35
N LYS A 102 0.11 17.65 -0.39
CA LYS A 102 1.31 18.48 -0.24
C LYS A 102 2.17 18.47 -1.49
N HIS A 103 2.33 17.32 -2.12
CA HIS A 103 3.19 17.14 -3.28
C HIS A 103 2.40 17.15 -4.60
N LYS A 104 1.10 17.42 -4.57
CA LYS A 104 0.22 17.49 -5.75
C LYS A 104 0.26 16.19 -6.56
N VAL A 105 0.11 15.07 -5.88
CA VAL A 105 0.03 13.73 -6.48
C VAL A 105 -1.41 13.26 -6.44
N ASP A 106 -1.87 12.65 -7.53
CA ASP A 106 -3.22 12.09 -7.64
C ASP A 106 -3.37 10.73 -6.94
#